data_2ed642836a372de0059b0d598cfafbb4
#
_entry.id   2ed642836a372de0059b0d598cfafbb4
#
_cell.length_a   1.000
_cell.length_b   1.000
_cell.length_c   1.000
_cell.angle_alpha   90.00
_cell.angle_beta   90.00
_cell.angle_gamma   90.00
#
_symmetry.space_group_name_H-M   'P 1'
#
loop_
_entity.id
_entity.type
_entity.pdbx_description
1 polymer ?
#
loop_
_entity_poly.entity_id
_entity_poly.type
_entity_poly.pdbx_seq_one_letter_code
_entity_poly.pdbx_strand_id
1 'polypeptide(L)'
;VGLGEVADRRLGGYSGGMRQRVGIAQALLNDPKLLIVDEPTVGLDPEERVRFRHLLAELAGERLVILSTHIVSDIEASAGTLAVMANGTLRFHGTPEVLMAAAEGHVWNLTIPSEQLAEMRARLRISRAQRRAHGVEVRVVGELAPSADAQPVAPDLEDAYLWLLQRHGAQS
;
A
#
# COMPACT_ATOMS: atom_id res chain seq x y z
N VAL A 1 6.44 -22.97 3.66
CA VAL A 1 6.88 -21.66 4.19
C VAL A 1 8.41 -21.46 4.12
N GLY A 2 9.17 -22.42 3.55
CA GLY A 2 10.61 -22.29 3.25
C GLY A 2 11.53 -22.17 4.47
N LEU A 3 11.22 -22.86 5.58
CA LEU A 3 12.02 -22.84 6.83
C LEU A 3 12.69 -24.19 7.16
N GLY A 4 12.71 -25.16 6.21
CA GLY A 4 13.25 -26.50 6.46
C GLY A 4 14.68 -26.53 6.99
N GLU A 5 15.59 -25.74 6.39
CA GLU A 5 17.01 -25.70 6.79
C GLU A 5 17.27 -25.16 8.20
N VAL A 6 16.29 -24.47 8.77
CA VAL A 6 16.41 -23.83 10.08
C VAL A 6 15.40 -24.36 11.12
N ALA A 7 14.69 -25.44 10.77
CA ALA A 7 13.61 -26.01 11.58
C ALA A 7 14.07 -26.39 13.00
N ASP A 8 15.32 -26.83 13.15
CA ASP A 8 15.90 -27.24 14.44
C ASP A 8 16.40 -26.08 15.30
N ARG A 9 16.39 -24.85 14.77
CA ARG A 9 16.81 -23.68 15.54
C ARG A 9 15.71 -23.22 16.50
N ARG A 10 16.09 -22.71 17.66
CA ARG A 10 15.18 -22.09 18.61
C ARG A 10 14.54 -20.84 17.99
N LEU A 11 13.23 -20.62 18.18
CA LEU A 11 12.50 -19.46 17.64
C LEU A 11 13.11 -18.10 18.04
N GLY A 12 13.76 -18.02 19.21
CA GLY A 12 14.46 -16.82 19.64
C GLY A 12 15.59 -16.37 18.72
N GLY A 13 16.17 -17.29 17.92
CA GLY A 13 17.20 -16.99 16.93
C GLY A 13 16.67 -16.69 15.52
N TYR A 14 15.35 -16.64 15.34
CA TYR A 14 14.73 -16.36 14.05
C TYR A 14 14.66 -14.86 13.77
N SER A 15 14.86 -14.47 12.48
CA SER A 15 14.59 -13.12 12.00
C SER A 15 13.09 -12.77 12.11
N GLY A 16 12.73 -11.51 11.94
CA GLY A 16 11.34 -11.08 11.90
C GLY A 16 10.54 -11.85 10.85
N GLY A 17 11.05 -11.93 9.62
CA GLY A 17 10.41 -12.65 8.52
C GLY A 17 10.32 -14.17 8.74
N MET A 18 11.33 -14.77 9.38
CA MET A 18 11.26 -16.18 9.76
C MET A 18 10.14 -16.43 10.80
N ARG A 19 10.00 -15.57 11.80
CA ARG A 19 8.91 -15.68 12.80
C ARG A 19 7.53 -15.51 12.18
N GLN A 20 7.36 -14.59 11.25
CA GLN A 20 6.09 -14.42 10.52
C GLN A 20 5.75 -15.67 9.69
N ARG A 21 6.72 -16.25 9.00
CA ARG A 21 6.53 -17.51 8.25
C ARG A 21 6.16 -18.69 9.16
N VAL A 22 6.70 -18.74 10.37
CA VAL A 22 6.26 -19.72 11.39
C VAL A 22 4.80 -19.48 11.79
N GLY A 23 4.40 -18.21 12.00
CA GLY A 23 3.00 -17.88 12.28
C GLY A 23 2.04 -18.34 11.18
N ILE A 24 2.41 -18.14 9.92
CA ILE A 24 1.63 -18.68 8.79
C ILE A 24 1.62 -20.21 8.78
N ALA A 25 2.78 -20.86 9.00
CA ALA A 25 2.83 -22.33 9.10
C ALA A 25 1.89 -22.85 10.19
N GLN A 26 1.87 -22.20 11.35
CA GLN A 26 0.95 -22.53 12.43
C GLN A 26 -0.52 -22.35 12.03
N ALA A 27 -0.86 -21.24 11.35
CA ALA A 27 -2.22 -20.97 10.90
C ALA A 27 -2.70 -21.99 9.84
N LEU A 28 -1.77 -22.59 9.09
CA LEU A 28 -2.06 -23.57 8.03
C LEU A 28 -2.16 -25.03 8.52
N LEU A 29 -1.86 -25.32 9.78
CA LEU A 29 -1.83 -26.70 10.30
C LEU A 29 -3.13 -27.49 10.08
N ASN A 30 -4.28 -26.82 10.15
CA ASN A 30 -5.60 -27.43 9.98
C ASN A 30 -6.18 -27.23 8.55
N ASP A 31 -5.35 -26.89 7.59
CA ASP A 31 -5.75 -26.63 6.20
C ASP A 31 -6.99 -25.71 6.06
N PRO A 32 -6.95 -24.48 6.63
CA PRO A 32 -8.11 -23.61 6.68
C PRO A 32 -8.47 -23.11 5.27
N LYS A 33 -9.77 -22.97 5.01
CA LYS A 33 -10.29 -22.34 3.78
C LYS A 33 -10.21 -20.80 3.83
N LEU A 34 -10.06 -20.22 5.02
CA LEU A 34 -9.93 -18.78 5.25
C LEU A 34 -8.67 -18.52 6.07
N LEU A 35 -7.79 -17.67 5.56
CA LEU A 35 -6.61 -17.17 6.25
C LEU A 35 -6.75 -15.66 6.42
N ILE A 36 -6.66 -15.17 7.66
CA ILE A 36 -6.66 -13.73 7.97
C ILE A 36 -5.28 -13.37 8.49
N VAL A 37 -4.65 -12.38 7.87
CA VAL A 37 -3.28 -11.95 8.18
C VAL A 37 -3.26 -10.44 8.39
N ASP A 38 -2.81 -10.03 9.58
CA ASP A 38 -2.77 -8.63 9.98
C ASP A 38 -1.33 -8.09 9.89
N GLU A 39 -1.12 -7.03 9.10
CA GLU A 39 0.14 -6.31 8.90
C GLU A 39 1.38 -7.23 8.68
N PRO A 40 1.30 -8.24 7.79
CA PRO A 40 2.29 -9.32 7.79
C PRO A 40 3.67 -8.92 7.25
N THR A 41 3.80 -7.77 6.60
CA THR A 41 5.07 -7.32 5.97
C THR A 41 5.76 -6.22 6.76
N VAL A 42 5.14 -5.76 7.87
CA VAL A 42 5.72 -4.73 8.73
C VAL A 42 7.00 -5.25 9.40
N GLY A 43 8.07 -4.46 9.30
CA GLY A 43 9.37 -4.81 9.88
C GLY A 43 10.17 -5.85 9.10
N LEU A 44 9.70 -6.26 7.92
CA LEU A 44 10.47 -7.08 7.00
C LEU A 44 11.41 -6.21 6.15
N ASP A 45 12.58 -6.74 5.83
CA ASP A 45 13.42 -6.18 4.80
C ASP A 45 12.78 -6.36 3.39
N PRO A 46 13.24 -5.63 2.36
CA PRO A 46 12.64 -5.68 1.04
C PRO A 46 12.60 -7.08 0.42
N GLU A 47 13.64 -7.89 0.61
CA GLU A 47 13.71 -9.25 0.05
C GLU A 47 12.73 -10.20 0.74
N GLU A 48 12.66 -10.15 2.07
CA GLU A 48 11.70 -10.92 2.86
C GLU A 48 10.25 -10.53 2.52
N ARG A 49 9.98 -9.23 2.28
CA ARG A 49 8.66 -8.75 1.86
C ARG A 49 8.24 -9.34 0.51
N VAL A 50 9.13 -9.38 -0.46
CA VAL A 50 8.85 -10.00 -1.77
C VAL A 50 8.54 -11.49 -1.61
N ARG A 51 9.37 -12.21 -0.86
CA ARG A 51 9.14 -13.66 -0.58
C ARG A 51 7.80 -13.90 0.10
N PHE A 52 7.46 -13.05 1.04
CA PHE A 52 6.22 -13.15 1.79
C PHE A 52 4.98 -12.92 0.90
N ARG A 53 5.03 -11.93 0.00
CA ARG A 53 3.95 -11.68 -0.98
C ARG A 53 3.76 -12.87 -1.91
N HIS A 54 4.84 -13.47 -2.41
CA HIS A 54 4.74 -14.68 -3.23
C HIS A 54 4.07 -15.82 -2.46
N LEU A 55 4.45 -16.04 -1.20
CA LEU A 55 3.79 -17.04 -0.35
C LEU A 55 2.29 -16.79 -0.19
N LEU A 56 1.87 -15.55 0.06
CA LEU A 56 0.45 -15.21 0.16
C LEU A 56 -0.29 -15.40 -1.16
N ALA A 57 0.33 -15.06 -2.30
CA ALA A 57 -0.26 -15.26 -3.62
C ALA A 57 -0.45 -16.74 -3.95
N GLU A 58 0.52 -17.60 -3.62
CA GLU A 58 0.38 -19.07 -3.75
C GLU A 58 -0.78 -19.59 -2.88
N LEU A 59 -0.87 -19.14 -1.64
CA LEU A 59 -1.93 -19.55 -0.72
C LEU A 59 -3.32 -19.08 -1.19
N ALA A 60 -3.42 -17.91 -1.81
CA ALA A 60 -4.67 -17.36 -2.34
C ALA A 60 -5.20 -18.14 -3.56
N GLY A 61 -4.37 -18.95 -4.24
CA GLY A 61 -4.81 -19.85 -5.30
C GLY A 61 -5.72 -20.99 -4.82
N GLU A 62 -5.64 -21.36 -3.54
CA GLU A 62 -6.36 -22.50 -2.96
C GLU A 62 -7.37 -22.13 -1.87
N ARG A 63 -7.28 -20.91 -1.32
CA ARG A 63 -8.08 -20.47 -0.17
C ARG A 63 -8.35 -18.97 -0.22
N LEU A 64 -9.34 -18.53 0.56
CA LEU A 64 -9.57 -17.10 0.75
C LEU A 64 -8.52 -16.53 1.70
N VAL A 65 -7.74 -15.54 1.23
CA VAL A 65 -6.78 -14.80 2.07
C VAL A 65 -7.29 -13.38 2.26
N ILE A 66 -7.48 -12.98 3.51
CA ILE A 66 -7.78 -11.60 3.89
C ILE A 66 -6.50 -11.01 4.50
N LEU A 67 -5.98 -9.98 3.85
CA LEU A 67 -4.80 -9.25 4.28
C LEU A 67 -5.20 -7.87 4.77
N SER A 68 -4.88 -7.51 6.02
CA SER A 68 -4.91 -6.11 6.45
C SER A 68 -3.52 -5.51 6.34
N THR A 69 -3.42 -4.32 5.76
CA THR A 69 -2.16 -3.58 5.68
C THR A 69 -2.41 -2.10 5.44
N HIS A 70 -1.48 -1.26 5.88
CA HIS A 70 -1.41 0.16 5.53
C HIS A 70 -0.37 0.42 4.42
N ILE A 71 0.28 -0.62 3.89
CA ILE A 71 1.32 -0.52 2.86
C ILE A 71 0.68 -0.75 1.49
N VAL A 72 0.41 0.33 0.77
CA VAL A 72 -0.30 0.31 -0.52
C VAL A 72 0.39 -0.59 -1.56
N SER A 73 1.72 -0.59 -1.59
CA SER A 73 2.49 -1.44 -2.54
C SER A 73 2.31 -2.95 -2.32
N ASP A 74 1.90 -3.37 -1.14
CA ASP A 74 1.60 -4.79 -0.91
C ASP A 74 0.25 -5.19 -1.50
N ILE A 75 -0.71 -4.24 -1.51
CA ILE A 75 -2.02 -4.42 -2.14
C ILE A 75 -1.87 -4.47 -3.66
N GLU A 76 -1.15 -3.52 -4.27
CA GLU A 76 -0.91 -3.49 -5.72
C GLU A 76 -0.31 -4.80 -6.26
N ALA A 77 0.56 -5.42 -5.47
CA ALA A 77 1.26 -6.62 -5.90
C ALA A 77 0.47 -7.93 -5.72
N SER A 78 -0.59 -7.95 -4.90
CA SER A 78 -1.19 -9.22 -4.47
C SER A 78 -2.71 -9.25 -4.39
N ALA A 79 -3.40 -8.10 -4.34
CA ALA A 79 -4.83 -8.06 -4.10
C ALA A 79 -5.65 -7.94 -5.39
N GLY A 80 -6.50 -8.92 -5.69
CA GLY A 80 -7.50 -8.81 -6.76
C GLY A 80 -8.71 -7.95 -6.38
N THR A 81 -8.97 -7.80 -5.08
CA THR A 81 -10.05 -6.96 -4.54
C THR A 81 -9.58 -6.33 -3.24
N LEU A 82 -9.96 -5.08 -3.01
CA LEU A 82 -9.61 -4.35 -1.79
C LEU A 82 -10.84 -3.70 -1.14
N ALA A 83 -10.73 -3.50 0.16
CA ALA A 83 -11.67 -2.72 0.95
C ALA A 83 -10.91 -1.61 1.69
N VAL A 84 -11.34 -0.36 1.54
CA VAL A 84 -10.77 0.76 2.29
C VAL A 84 -11.67 1.09 3.47
N MET A 85 -11.10 1.05 4.65
CA MET A 85 -11.78 1.43 5.90
C MET A 85 -11.17 2.71 6.47
N ALA A 86 -12.02 3.65 6.88
CA ALA A 86 -11.60 4.84 7.59
C ALA A 86 -12.64 5.18 8.67
N ASN A 87 -12.15 5.49 9.88
CA ASN A 87 -12.98 5.82 11.05
C ASN A 87 -14.08 4.76 11.31
N GLY A 88 -13.73 3.47 11.23
CA GLY A 88 -14.66 2.36 11.46
C GLY A 88 -15.72 2.15 10.37
N THR A 89 -15.63 2.88 9.26
CA THR A 89 -16.59 2.80 8.15
C THR A 89 -15.92 2.31 6.88
N LEU A 90 -16.60 1.43 6.15
CA LEU A 90 -16.19 1.00 4.82
C LEU A 90 -16.40 2.17 3.83
N ARG A 91 -15.33 2.63 3.21
CA ARG A 91 -15.32 3.77 2.27
C ARG A 91 -15.30 3.33 0.82
N PHE A 92 -14.71 2.16 0.56
CA PHE A 92 -14.63 1.58 -0.78
C PHE A 92 -14.54 0.07 -0.68
N HIS A 93 -15.11 -0.61 -1.67
CA HIS A 93 -14.92 -2.04 -1.93
C HIS A 93 -14.96 -2.27 -3.43
N GLY A 94 -13.91 -2.89 -3.97
CA GLY A 94 -13.80 -3.14 -5.41
C GLY A 94 -12.37 -3.52 -5.79
N THR A 95 -12.07 -3.50 -7.09
CA THR A 95 -10.71 -3.77 -7.56
C THR A 95 -9.82 -2.52 -7.48
N PRO A 96 -8.49 -2.67 -7.45
CA PRO A 96 -7.55 -1.54 -7.51
C PRO A 96 -7.80 -0.62 -8.71
N GLU A 97 -8.10 -1.18 -9.88
CA GLU A 97 -8.34 -0.43 -11.12
C GLU A 97 -9.57 0.48 -11.01
N VAL A 98 -10.64 0.02 -10.37
CA VAL A 98 -11.84 0.82 -10.12
C VAL A 98 -11.54 1.98 -9.18
N LEU A 99 -10.72 1.76 -8.16
CA LEU A 99 -10.31 2.82 -7.26
C LEU A 99 -9.42 3.85 -7.96
N MET A 100 -8.45 3.41 -8.77
CA MET A 100 -7.59 4.29 -9.56
C MET A 100 -8.40 5.10 -10.58
N ALA A 101 -9.32 4.48 -11.31
CA ALA A 101 -10.20 5.17 -12.26
C ALA A 101 -11.01 6.30 -11.60
N ALA A 102 -11.39 6.16 -10.33
CA ALA A 102 -12.10 7.22 -9.60
C ALA A 102 -11.22 8.46 -9.28
N ALA A 103 -9.91 8.34 -9.41
CA ALA A 103 -8.95 9.43 -9.22
C ALA A 103 -8.43 10.03 -10.55
N GLU A 104 -8.88 9.54 -11.70
CA GLU A 104 -8.50 10.10 -13.00
C GLU A 104 -8.88 11.59 -13.11
N GLY A 105 -7.94 12.39 -13.62
CA GLY A 105 -8.10 13.84 -13.73
C GLY A 105 -7.90 14.62 -12.42
N HIS A 106 -7.53 13.93 -11.32
CA HIS A 106 -7.31 14.52 -10.00
C HIS A 106 -5.88 14.39 -9.49
N VAL A 107 -4.95 13.96 -10.35
CA VAL A 107 -3.53 13.80 -10.01
C VAL A 107 -2.66 14.62 -10.95
N TRP A 108 -1.76 15.37 -10.34
CA TRP A 108 -0.95 16.38 -11.04
C TRP A 108 0.52 16.20 -10.68
N ASN A 109 1.38 16.34 -11.68
CA ASN A 109 2.83 16.35 -11.49
C ASN A 109 3.39 17.73 -11.83
N LEU A 110 4.29 18.26 -10.99
CA LEU A 110 4.98 19.53 -11.24
C LEU A 110 6.33 19.56 -10.55
N THR A 111 7.23 20.42 -11.06
CA THR A 111 8.54 20.65 -10.40
C THR A 111 8.53 22.01 -9.75
N ILE A 112 8.90 22.07 -8.48
CA ILE A 112 8.96 23.29 -7.68
C ILE A 112 10.36 23.53 -7.12
N PRO A 113 10.73 24.79 -6.79
CA PRO A 113 11.90 25.10 -5.97
C PRO A 113 11.82 24.41 -4.61
N SER A 114 12.96 23.96 -4.07
CA SER A 114 13.00 23.20 -2.81
C SER A 114 12.42 23.99 -1.63
N GLU A 115 12.52 25.32 -1.65
CA GLU A 115 12.03 26.24 -0.63
C GLU A 115 10.50 26.24 -0.52
N GLN A 116 9.80 25.98 -1.63
CA GLN A 116 8.34 25.99 -1.70
C GLN A 116 7.69 24.69 -1.20
N LEU A 117 8.48 23.63 -1.02
CA LEU A 117 7.94 22.31 -0.65
C LEU A 117 7.19 22.33 0.70
N ALA A 118 7.71 23.06 1.68
CA ALA A 118 7.08 23.14 3.01
C ALA A 118 5.72 23.84 2.96
N GLU A 119 5.62 24.95 2.24
CA GLU A 119 4.37 25.68 2.03
C GLU A 119 3.36 24.83 1.25
N MET A 120 3.82 24.17 0.19
CA MET A 120 2.94 23.34 -0.63
C MET A 120 2.38 22.15 0.16
N ARG A 121 3.18 21.50 1.01
CA ARG A 121 2.72 20.42 1.91
C ARG A 121 1.68 20.89 2.93
N ALA A 122 1.72 22.14 3.35
CA ALA A 122 0.73 22.69 4.28
C ALA A 122 -0.64 22.93 3.63
N ARG A 123 -0.67 23.13 2.31
CA ARG A 123 -1.87 23.53 1.56
C ARG A 123 -2.47 22.42 0.68
N LEU A 124 -1.63 21.49 0.22
CA LEU A 124 -2.00 20.48 -0.78
C LEU A 124 -1.64 19.08 -0.29
N ARG A 125 -2.38 18.08 -0.77
CA ARG A 125 -2.05 16.68 -0.55
C ARG A 125 -1.00 16.24 -1.56
N ILE A 126 0.22 16.03 -1.07
CA ILE A 126 1.33 15.51 -1.86
C ILE A 126 1.46 14.01 -1.58
N SER A 127 1.23 13.19 -2.60
CA SER A 127 1.42 11.73 -2.53
C SER A 127 2.91 11.38 -2.64
N ARG A 128 3.65 12.10 -3.48
CA ARG A 128 5.08 11.85 -3.68
C ARG A 128 5.86 13.15 -3.86
N ALA A 129 7.06 13.20 -3.28
CA ALA A 129 8.01 14.29 -3.50
C ALA A 129 9.41 13.70 -3.73
N GLN A 130 10.03 14.00 -4.88
CA GLN A 130 11.33 13.48 -5.25
C GLN A 130 12.28 14.61 -5.63
N ARG A 131 13.44 14.69 -4.99
CA ARG A 131 14.49 15.65 -5.37
C ARG A 131 15.03 15.33 -6.75
N ARG A 132 15.15 16.36 -7.59
CA ARG A 132 15.75 16.34 -8.91
C ARG A 132 16.89 17.37 -8.98
N ALA A 133 17.65 17.37 -10.07
CA ALA A 133 18.76 18.31 -10.25
C ALA A 133 18.31 19.79 -10.20
N HIS A 134 17.09 20.10 -10.63
CA HIS A 134 16.58 21.46 -10.77
C HIS A 134 15.40 21.78 -9.83
N GLY A 135 15.22 21.04 -8.73
CA GLY A 135 14.15 21.28 -7.78
C GLY A 135 13.60 20.01 -7.16
N VAL A 136 12.33 20.05 -6.78
CA VAL A 136 11.58 18.92 -6.27
C VAL A 136 10.41 18.64 -7.20
N GLU A 137 10.38 17.45 -7.77
CA GLU A 137 9.22 16.93 -8.47
C GLU A 137 8.22 16.48 -7.41
N VAL A 138 7.01 17.05 -7.47
CA VAL A 138 5.93 16.71 -6.54
C VAL A 138 4.73 16.17 -7.30
N ARG A 139 4.08 15.20 -6.69
CA ARG A 139 2.84 14.60 -7.15
C ARG A 139 1.73 15.00 -6.20
N VAL A 140 0.71 15.66 -6.72
CA VAL A 140 -0.35 16.29 -5.94
C VAL A 140 -1.69 15.68 -6.29
N VAL A 141 -2.49 15.42 -5.27
CA VAL A 141 -3.87 14.93 -5.41
C VAL A 141 -4.84 16.05 -5.05
N GLY A 142 -5.76 16.38 -5.94
CA GLY A 142 -6.71 17.47 -5.74
C GLY A 142 -7.70 17.66 -6.87
N GLU A 143 -8.78 18.40 -6.62
CA GLU A 143 -9.83 18.68 -7.62
C GLU A 143 -9.34 19.56 -8.78
N LEU A 144 -8.42 20.45 -8.49
CA LEU A 144 -7.90 21.42 -9.47
C LEU A 144 -6.38 21.30 -9.58
N ALA A 145 -5.86 21.66 -10.75
CA ALA A 145 -4.43 21.80 -10.95
C ALA A 145 -3.85 22.81 -9.95
N PRO A 146 -2.76 22.47 -9.23
CA PRO A 146 -2.16 23.35 -8.23
C PRO A 146 -1.50 24.61 -8.84
N SER A 147 -1.16 24.58 -10.12
CA SER A 147 -0.62 25.70 -10.88
C SER A 147 -0.84 25.48 -12.38
N ALA A 148 -0.63 26.52 -13.18
CA ALA A 148 -0.74 26.44 -14.65
C ALA A 148 0.29 25.47 -15.29
N ASP A 149 1.42 25.26 -14.64
CA ASP A 149 2.51 24.37 -15.10
C ASP A 149 2.31 22.91 -14.70
N ALA A 150 1.28 22.62 -13.89
CA ALA A 150 1.01 21.28 -13.42
C ALA A 150 0.49 20.40 -14.57
N GLN A 151 1.09 19.23 -14.73
CA GLN A 151 0.72 18.28 -15.78
C GLN A 151 -0.19 17.19 -15.18
N PRO A 152 -1.34 16.88 -15.82
CA PRO A 152 -2.16 15.76 -15.39
C PRO A 152 -1.42 14.45 -15.63
N VAL A 153 -1.51 13.53 -14.69
CA VAL A 153 -0.88 12.20 -14.78
C VAL A 153 -1.87 11.11 -14.35
N ALA A 154 -1.68 9.90 -14.87
CA ALA A 154 -2.48 8.76 -14.44
C ALA A 154 -2.25 8.46 -12.96
N PRO A 155 -3.31 8.22 -12.17
CA PRO A 155 -3.19 7.89 -10.76
C PRO A 155 -2.57 6.51 -10.55
N ASP A 156 -1.79 6.36 -9.50
CA ASP A 156 -1.47 5.07 -8.89
C ASP A 156 -2.42 4.79 -7.70
N LEU A 157 -2.27 3.62 -7.09
CA LEU A 157 -3.17 3.23 -6.00
C LEU A 157 -3.02 4.12 -4.75
N GLU A 158 -1.81 4.64 -4.49
CA GLU A 158 -1.57 5.57 -3.38
C GLU A 158 -2.29 6.91 -3.60
N ASP A 159 -2.24 7.44 -4.83
CA ASP A 159 -3.00 8.65 -5.20
C ASP A 159 -4.50 8.44 -5.05
N ALA A 160 -4.99 7.32 -5.56
CA ALA A 160 -6.41 6.98 -5.50
C ALA A 160 -6.92 6.81 -4.06
N TYR A 161 -6.11 6.20 -3.20
CA TYR A 161 -6.40 6.11 -1.77
C TYR A 161 -6.47 7.50 -1.12
N LEU A 162 -5.51 8.39 -1.39
CA LEU A 162 -5.50 9.75 -0.87
C LEU A 162 -6.70 10.56 -1.38
N TRP A 163 -7.06 10.40 -2.65
CA TRP A 163 -8.24 11.02 -3.24
C TRP A 163 -9.53 10.56 -2.56
N LEU A 164 -9.70 9.26 -2.35
CA LEU A 164 -10.83 8.68 -1.65
C LEU A 164 -11.00 9.27 -0.24
N LEU A 165 -9.91 9.37 0.52
CA LEU A 165 -9.93 9.94 1.88
C LEU A 165 -10.27 11.43 1.87
N GLN A 166 -9.80 12.20 0.88
CA GLN A 166 -10.11 13.62 0.76
C GLN A 166 -11.60 13.87 0.55
N ARG A 167 -12.24 13.13 -0.35
CA ARG A 167 -13.68 13.24 -0.62
C ARG A 167 -14.53 12.92 0.60
N HIS A 168 -14.08 12.03 1.45
CA HIS A 168 -14.82 11.62 2.65
C HIS A 168 -14.44 12.43 3.89
N GLY A 169 -13.27 13.06 3.93
CA GLY A 169 -12.85 13.99 5.01
C GLY A 169 -13.47 15.38 4.89
N ALA A 170 -13.87 15.80 3.71
CA ALA A 170 -14.57 17.06 3.47
C ALA A 170 -16.07 17.02 3.87
N GLN A 171 -16.58 15.86 4.30
CA GLN A 171 -17.98 15.64 4.69
C GLN A 171 -18.17 15.46 6.22
N SER A 172 -17.14 15.76 7.03
CA SER A 172 -17.19 15.61 8.50
C SER A 172 -17.20 16.94 9.20
#